data_94677df006905b12853ae4de500d7e68
#
_entry.id   94677df006905b12853ae4de500d7e68
#
_cell.length_a   1.000
_cell.length_b   1.000
_cell.length_c   1.000
_cell.angle_alpha   90.00
_cell.angle_beta   90.00
_cell.angle_gamma   90.00
#
_symmetry.space_group_name_H-M   'P 1'
#
loop_
_entity.id
_entity.type
_entity.pdbx_description
1 polymer ?
#
loop_
_entity_poly.entity_id
_entity_poly.type
_entity_poly.pdbx_seq_one_letter_code
_entity_poly.pdbx_strand_id
1 'polypeptide(L)'
;MADRPEGIALYIDFENLARGFKRSSAAQFDIERVMARLVEKGKVVMKRAYCDWTRYAKHKQILHEAGIELVEVPQRSMTGKNSADIRMVVDAMDMCYSKEHIGVFVIASGDSDFSPLVSKLKENGKHVIGLGMKNSTSDLLVSACDEFIFYEDIGADEGASPALSQDLSKEKREAFSLLFESVDALTRENVDILWSSLVKDTMKRKRPSFSERAHSYRSFSDLLEDAQRRGYIQLKKDERSGSYIITGLVRGQADGEAAAAKPKAKRRARRAPAGTRRRKKAVEGASGNGVS
;
A
#
# COMPACT_ATOMS: atom_id res chain seq x y z
N MET A 1 -12.99 -1.00 -22.66
CA MET A 1 -11.59 -0.62 -22.90
C MET A 1 -10.86 -1.05 -21.64
N ALA A 2 -9.83 -1.91 -21.74
CA ALA A 2 -9.05 -2.30 -20.56
C ALA A 2 -8.37 -1.04 -20.03
N ASP A 3 -8.63 -0.75 -18.78
CA ASP A 3 -8.05 0.35 -18.02
C ASP A 3 -6.52 0.23 -18.08
N ARG A 4 -5.86 1.04 -18.90
CA ARG A 4 -4.39 1.07 -18.90
C ARG A 4 -3.99 1.67 -17.57
N PRO A 5 -3.09 1.02 -16.82
CA PRO A 5 -2.62 1.59 -15.57
C PRO A 5 -2.07 2.99 -15.85
N GLU A 6 -2.70 3.99 -15.28
CA GLU A 6 -2.30 5.38 -15.44
C GLU A 6 -0.89 5.58 -14.91
N GLY A 7 -0.06 6.31 -15.67
CA GLY A 7 1.30 6.66 -15.26
C GLY A 7 1.27 7.63 -14.09
N ILE A 8 2.23 7.47 -13.18
CA ILE A 8 2.45 8.39 -12.04
C ILE A 8 3.57 9.36 -12.39
N ALA A 9 3.33 10.66 -12.19
CA ALA A 9 4.34 11.70 -12.23
C ALA A 9 4.62 12.22 -10.82
N LEU A 10 5.88 12.13 -10.37
CA LEU A 10 6.34 12.56 -9.05
C LEU A 10 7.09 13.89 -9.13
N TYR A 11 6.60 14.89 -8.41
CA TYR A 11 7.18 16.20 -8.23
C TYR A 11 7.59 16.41 -6.78
N ILE A 12 8.86 16.72 -6.54
CA ILE A 12 9.44 16.85 -5.19
C ILE A 12 9.92 18.28 -4.98
N ASP A 13 9.29 18.99 -4.07
CA ASP A 13 9.85 20.19 -3.45
C ASP A 13 10.85 19.75 -2.37
N PHE A 14 12.11 19.59 -2.78
CA PHE A 14 13.11 19.01 -1.89
C PHE A 14 13.46 19.93 -0.71
N GLU A 15 13.37 21.24 -0.90
CA GLU A 15 13.67 22.19 0.17
C GLU A 15 12.65 22.11 1.31
N ASN A 16 11.36 21.99 0.99
CA ASN A 16 10.29 21.85 1.97
C ASN A 16 10.44 20.52 2.74
N LEU A 17 10.62 19.41 2.04
CA LEU A 17 10.84 18.10 2.66
C LEU A 17 12.07 18.12 3.58
N ALA A 18 13.22 18.65 3.10
CA ALA A 18 14.45 18.70 3.90
C ALA A 18 14.30 19.55 5.17
N ARG A 19 13.48 20.61 5.15
CA ARG A 19 13.13 21.39 6.35
C ARG A 19 12.28 20.58 7.33
N GLY A 20 11.31 19.81 6.82
CA GLY A 20 10.47 18.92 7.63
C GLY A 20 11.32 17.88 8.37
N PHE A 21 12.26 17.23 7.69
CA PHE A 21 13.21 16.28 8.29
C PHE A 21 14.10 16.87 9.38
N LYS A 22 14.59 18.09 9.19
CA LYS A 22 15.39 18.77 10.22
C LYS A 22 14.61 19.06 11.51
N ARG A 23 13.29 19.17 11.44
CA ARG A 23 12.41 19.43 12.58
C ARG A 23 11.89 18.13 13.22
N SER A 24 11.99 17.01 12.51
CA SER A 24 11.59 15.69 13.01
C SER A 24 12.77 15.00 13.68
N SER A 25 12.50 14.19 14.70
CA SER A 25 13.46 13.22 15.24
C SER A 25 13.61 11.99 14.32
N ALA A 26 12.91 11.98 13.16
CA ALA A 26 12.97 10.91 12.20
C ALA A 26 14.36 10.80 11.56
N ALA A 27 14.73 9.57 11.23
CA ALA A 27 15.93 9.26 10.48
C ALA A 27 15.97 10.03 9.14
N GLN A 28 17.16 10.12 8.55
CA GLN A 28 17.44 10.76 7.27
C GLN A 28 16.40 10.40 6.21
N PHE A 29 16.07 11.36 5.31
CA PHE A 29 15.16 11.14 4.18
C PHE A 29 15.61 9.93 3.34
N ASP A 30 14.75 8.96 3.25
CA ASP A 30 14.93 7.75 2.48
C ASP A 30 13.98 7.76 1.28
N ILE A 31 14.53 8.06 0.11
CA ILE A 31 13.77 8.12 -1.14
C ILE A 31 13.31 6.73 -1.59
N GLU A 32 14.04 5.67 -1.24
CA GLU A 32 13.67 4.30 -1.63
C GLU A 32 12.35 3.89 -0.99
N ARG A 33 12.09 4.27 0.27
CA ARG A 33 10.80 4.05 0.94
C ARG A 33 9.66 4.76 0.23
N VAL A 34 9.88 6.01 -0.19
CA VAL A 34 8.88 6.76 -0.96
C VAL A 34 8.61 6.06 -2.29
N MET A 35 9.66 5.68 -3.01
CA MET A 35 9.54 4.99 -4.30
C MET A 35 8.84 3.64 -4.16
N ALA A 36 9.16 2.85 -3.13
CA ALA A 36 8.49 1.58 -2.85
C ALA A 36 6.98 1.78 -2.65
N ARG A 37 6.59 2.81 -1.87
CA ARG A 37 5.17 3.15 -1.63
C ARG A 37 4.44 3.57 -2.91
N LEU A 38 5.08 4.39 -3.76
CA LEU A 38 4.47 4.85 -5.02
C LEU A 38 4.35 3.72 -6.06
N VAL A 39 5.32 2.81 -6.12
CA VAL A 39 5.26 1.63 -7.02
C VAL A 39 4.09 0.71 -6.66
N GLU A 40 3.64 0.67 -5.42
CA GLU A 40 2.43 -0.06 -5.00
C GLU A 40 1.18 0.51 -5.70
N LYS A 41 1.09 1.83 -5.83
CA LYS A 41 -0.05 2.53 -6.44
C LYS A 41 -0.06 2.44 -7.97
N GLY A 42 1.10 2.41 -8.61
CA GLY A 42 1.16 2.37 -10.06
C GLY A 42 2.56 2.45 -10.64
N LYS A 43 2.63 2.63 -11.95
CA LYS A 43 3.91 2.79 -12.66
C LYS A 43 4.39 4.24 -12.57
N VAL A 44 5.46 4.49 -11.85
CA VAL A 44 6.10 5.81 -11.81
C VAL A 44 6.89 6.02 -13.10
N VAL A 45 6.44 6.95 -13.94
CA VAL A 45 6.99 7.21 -15.28
C VAL A 45 7.85 8.46 -15.34
N MET A 46 7.64 9.41 -14.41
CA MET A 46 8.41 10.64 -14.31
C MET A 46 8.68 10.98 -12.85
N LYS A 47 9.90 11.44 -12.58
CA LYS A 47 10.35 11.81 -11.23
C LYS A 47 11.25 13.03 -11.31
N ARG A 48 10.85 14.13 -10.69
CA ARG A 48 11.61 15.40 -10.67
C ARG A 48 11.69 15.96 -9.26
N ALA A 49 12.86 16.48 -8.91
CA ALA A 49 13.07 17.17 -7.65
C ALA A 49 13.64 18.58 -7.91
N TYR A 50 13.03 19.56 -7.27
CA TYR A 50 13.28 20.97 -7.45
C TYR A 50 13.95 21.55 -6.21
N CYS A 51 15.08 22.23 -6.38
CA CYS A 51 15.82 22.80 -5.27
C CYS A 51 17.00 23.65 -5.78
N ASP A 52 17.56 24.52 -4.92
CA ASP A 52 18.94 24.99 -5.05
C ASP A 52 19.89 23.88 -4.54
N TRP A 53 20.38 23.06 -5.47
CA TRP A 53 21.21 21.89 -5.17
C TRP A 53 22.61 22.23 -4.65
N THR A 54 23.05 23.50 -4.70
CA THR A 54 24.32 23.91 -4.06
C THR A 54 24.23 23.70 -2.55
N ARG A 55 23.04 23.88 -1.96
CA ARG A 55 22.79 23.76 -0.53
C ARG A 55 22.55 22.32 -0.08
N TYR A 56 22.21 21.43 -1.01
CA TYR A 56 21.82 20.05 -0.74
C TYR A 56 22.68 19.03 -1.51
N ALA A 57 23.93 19.38 -1.82
CA ALA A 57 24.85 18.59 -2.64
C ALA A 57 24.97 17.13 -2.19
N LYS A 58 24.94 16.86 -0.88
CA LYS A 58 25.04 15.52 -0.30
C LYS A 58 23.87 14.57 -0.64
N HIS A 59 22.74 15.11 -1.08
CA HIS A 59 21.57 14.30 -1.44
C HIS A 59 21.50 14.01 -2.95
N LYS A 60 22.32 14.67 -3.77
CA LYS A 60 22.28 14.50 -5.23
C LYS A 60 22.49 13.06 -5.65
N GLN A 61 23.50 12.39 -5.09
CA GLN A 61 23.85 11.02 -5.48
C GLN A 61 22.71 10.06 -5.23
N ILE A 62 22.12 10.06 -4.03
CA ILE A 62 21.01 9.14 -3.65
C ILE A 62 19.80 9.36 -4.55
N LEU A 63 19.47 10.63 -4.87
CA LEU A 63 18.36 10.94 -5.77
C LEU A 63 18.64 10.51 -7.21
N HIS A 64 19.87 10.67 -7.71
CA HIS A 64 20.27 10.15 -9.02
C HIS A 64 20.21 8.62 -9.09
N GLU A 65 20.65 7.92 -8.05
CA GLU A 65 20.57 6.46 -7.96
C GLU A 65 19.12 5.98 -7.98
N ALA A 66 18.19 6.75 -7.38
CA ALA A 66 16.75 6.52 -7.48
C ALA A 66 16.16 6.91 -8.85
N GLY A 67 16.97 7.43 -9.78
CA GLY A 67 16.56 7.86 -11.11
C GLY A 67 15.69 9.11 -11.11
N ILE A 68 15.92 10.05 -10.19
CA ILE A 68 15.20 11.32 -10.09
C ILE A 68 15.98 12.38 -10.87
N GLU A 69 15.28 13.08 -11.76
CA GLU A 69 15.80 14.25 -12.46
C GLU A 69 15.90 15.42 -11.47
N LEU A 70 17.11 15.99 -11.33
CA LEU A 70 17.35 17.14 -10.47
C LEU A 70 17.22 18.42 -11.26
N VAL A 71 16.20 19.21 -10.97
CA VAL A 71 15.98 20.52 -11.58
C VAL A 71 16.64 21.57 -10.72
N GLU A 72 17.71 22.19 -11.26
CA GLU A 72 18.44 23.26 -10.58
C GLU A 72 17.66 24.57 -10.66
N VAL A 73 17.36 25.16 -9.51
CA VAL A 73 16.72 26.48 -9.42
C VAL A 73 17.53 27.37 -8.47
N PRO A 74 18.50 28.11 -9.00
CA PRO A 74 19.37 28.99 -8.20
C PRO A 74 18.57 30.10 -7.52
N GLN A 75 18.73 30.25 -6.22
CA GLN A 75 18.18 31.40 -5.51
C GLN A 75 18.99 32.66 -5.82
N ARG A 76 18.53 33.51 -6.73
CA ARG A 76 19.27 34.71 -7.19
C ARG A 76 19.13 35.94 -6.30
N SER A 77 18.26 35.96 -5.29
CA SER A 77 18.14 37.05 -4.30
C SER A 77 17.06 36.75 -3.25
N MET A 78 16.92 37.63 -2.25
CA MET A 78 15.85 37.55 -1.23
C MET A 78 14.43 37.61 -1.82
N THR A 79 14.27 38.05 -3.08
CA THR A 79 12.99 38.12 -3.82
C THR A 79 12.66 36.82 -4.58
N GLY A 80 13.58 35.87 -4.66
CA GLY A 80 13.43 34.63 -5.44
C GLY A 80 13.03 33.39 -4.62
N LYS A 81 12.40 33.56 -3.45
CA LYS A 81 12.06 32.42 -2.56
C LYS A 81 11.19 31.36 -3.19
N ASN A 82 10.31 31.71 -4.14
CA ASN A 82 9.32 30.82 -4.74
C ASN A 82 9.69 30.38 -6.17
N SER A 83 10.92 30.60 -6.62
CA SER A 83 11.30 30.27 -8.01
C SER A 83 11.23 28.77 -8.28
N ALA A 84 11.56 27.92 -7.30
CA ALA A 84 11.48 26.47 -7.42
C ALA A 84 10.00 26.02 -7.48
N ASP A 85 9.17 26.61 -6.64
CA ASP A 85 7.73 26.29 -6.56
C ASP A 85 7.03 26.64 -7.88
N ILE A 86 7.29 27.85 -8.41
CA ILE A 86 6.76 28.29 -9.71
C ILE A 86 7.23 27.38 -10.83
N ARG A 87 8.51 26.99 -10.86
CA ARG A 87 9.04 26.08 -11.87
C ARG A 87 8.36 24.72 -11.79
N MET A 88 8.18 24.17 -10.59
CA MET A 88 7.49 22.91 -10.37
C MET A 88 6.03 22.97 -10.84
N VAL A 89 5.31 24.06 -10.53
CA VAL A 89 3.93 24.29 -10.99
C VAL A 89 3.84 24.30 -12.52
N VAL A 90 4.74 25.06 -13.19
CA VAL A 90 4.75 25.13 -14.66
C VAL A 90 5.01 23.77 -15.28
N ASP A 91 6.03 23.04 -14.80
CA ASP A 91 6.39 21.73 -15.33
C ASP A 91 5.27 20.69 -15.08
N ALA A 92 4.56 20.77 -13.94
CA ALA A 92 3.43 19.90 -13.64
C ALA A 92 2.24 20.17 -14.56
N MET A 93 1.93 21.46 -14.82
CA MET A 93 0.85 21.84 -15.72
C MET A 93 1.18 21.49 -17.17
N ASP A 94 2.41 21.72 -17.62
CA ASP A 94 2.85 21.27 -18.95
C ASP A 94 2.68 19.77 -19.15
N MET A 95 3.08 18.97 -18.15
CA MET A 95 2.91 17.52 -18.16
C MET A 95 1.45 17.13 -18.18
N CYS A 96 0.59 17.81 -17.43
CA CYS A 96 -0.83 17.55 -17.35
C CYS A 96 -1.51 17.66 -18.73
N TYR A 97 -1.13 18.69 -19.50
CA TYR A 97 -1.71 18.91 -20.84
C TYR A 97 -1.00 18.14 -21.96
N SER A 98 0.29 17.88 -21.83
CA SER A 98 1.06 17.26 -22.92
C SER A 98 1.05 15.73 -22.89
N LYS A 99 0.69 15.08 -21.75
CA LYS A 99 0.81 13.63 -21.54
C LYS A 99 -0.49 13.04 -20.97
N GLU A 100 -1.42 12.67 -21.84
CA GLU A 100 -2.71 12.10 -21.47
C GLU A 100 -2.60 10.80 -20.64
N HIS A 101 -1.56 9.98 -20.90
CA HIS A 101 -1.34 8.70 -20.22
C HIS A 101 -0.86 8.84 -18.76
N ILE A 102 -0.59 10.06 -18.31
CA ILE A 102 -0.31 10.37 -16.91
C ILE A 102 -1.62 10.78 -16.25
N GLY A 103 -2.17 9.91 -15.41
CA GLY A 103 -3.40 10.14 -14.70
C GLY A 103 -3.20 10.51 -13.24
N VAL A 104 -2.03 10.16 -12.66
CA VAL A 104 -1.73 10.38 -11.24
C VAL A 104 -0.57 11.34 -11.08
N PHE A 105 -0.76 12.38 -10.28
CA PHE A 105 0.25 13.37 -9.92
C PHE A 105 0.56 13.28 -8.43
N VAL A 106 1.82 13.07 -8.10
CA VAL A 106 2.30 13.08 -6.71
C VAL A 106 3.03 14.38 -6.44
N ILE A 107 2.53 15.17 -5.51
CA ILE A 107 3.11 16.43 -5.06
C ILE A 107 3.75 16.20 -3.69
N ALA A 108 5.07 16.08 -3.67
CA ALA A 108 5.84 15.85 -2.45
C ALA A 108 6.29 17.20 -1.85
N SER A 109 5.40 17.83 -1.10
CA SER A 109 5.61 19.07 -0.33
C SER A 109 4.58 19.18 0.79
N GLY A 110 4.85 19.99 1.79
CA GLY A 110 3.88 20.36 2.83
C GLY A 110 3.32 21.78 2.66
N ASP A 111 3.72 22.49 1.60
CA ASP A 111 3.40 23.90 1.43
C ASP A 111 2.00 24.12 0.84
N SER A 112 1.22 24.97 1.51
CA SER A 112 -0.13 25.37 1.05
C SER A 112 -0.13 26.08 -0.31
N ASP A 113 0.99 26.65 -0.73
CA ASP A 113 1.11 27.37 -2.00
C ASP A 113 0.93 26.46 -3.21
N PHE A 114 1.00 25.14 -3.02
CA PHE A 114 0.67 24.14 -4.05
C PHE A 114 -0.82 23.78 -4.12
N SER A 115 -1.66 24.22 -3.19
CA SER A 115 -3.12 23.92 -3.23
C SER A 115 -3.80 24.39 -4.53
N PRO A 116 -3.45 25.54 -5.14
CA PRO A 116 -3.99 25.93 -6.44
C PRO A 116 -3.58 24.98 -7.57
N LEU A 117 -2.34 24.46 -7.56
CA LEU A 117 -1.89 23.46 -8.51
C LEU A 117 -2.71 22.18 -8.39
N VAL A 118 -2.90 21.67 -7.15
CA VAL A 118 -3.70 20.50 -6.87
C VAL A 118 -5.11 20.65 -7.42
N SER A 119 -5.78 21.77 -7.12
CA SER A 119 -7.12 22.07 -7.65
C SER A 119 -7.15 22.05 -9.17
N LYS A 120 -6.13 22.63 -9.82
CA LYS A 120 -6.07 22.70 -11.27
C LYS A 120 -5.81 21.35 -11.94
N LEU A 121 -5.00 20.50 -11.34
CA LEU A 121 -4.80 19.13 -11.79
C LEU A 121 -6.12 18.32 -11.70
N LYS A 122 -6.83 18.45 -10.58
CA LYS A 122 -8.14 17.79 -10.38
C LYS A 122 -9.21 18.28 -11.36
N GLU A 123 -9.26 19.58 -11.67
CA GLU A 123 -10.12 20.14 -12.72
C GLU A 123 -9.86 19.49 -14.10
N ASN A 124 -8.62 19.06 -14.35
CA ASN A 124 -8.23 18.34 -15.58
C ASN A 124 -8.38 16.81 -15.44
N GLY A 125 -9.13 16.33 -14.46
CA GLY A 125 -9.42 14.91 -14.28
C GLY A 125 -8.24 14.08 -13.81
N LYS A 126 -7.20 14.70 -13.22
CA LYS A 126 -6.05 14.00 -12.68
C LYS A 126 -6.27 13.65 -11.21
N HIS A 127 -5.83 12.47 -10.81
CA HIS A 127 -5.80 12.07 -9.41
C HIS A 127 -4.55 12.63 -8.74
N VAL A 128 -4.71 13.32 -7.62
CA VAL A 128 -3.58 14.00 -6.96
C VAL A 128 -3.32 13.41 -5.58
N ILE A 129 -2.10 12.93 -5.40
CA ILE A 129 -1.59 12.39 -4.13
C ILE A 129 -0.62 13.41 -3.55
N GLY A 130 -0.90 13.90 -2.35
CA GLY A 130 0.06 14.68 -1.57
C GLY A 130 1.02 13.74 -0.82
N LEU A 131 2.27 14.17 -0.64
CA LEU A 131 3.25 13.49 0.21
C LEU A 131 4.00 14.53 1.02
N GLY A 132 4.06 14.37 2.34
CA GLY A 132 4.72 15.34 3.21
C GLY A 132 5.03 14.80 4.60
N MET A 133 5.62 15.65 5.43
CA MET A 133 5.92 15.36 6.83
C MET A 133 4.80 15.87 7.72
N LYS A 134 4.36 15.11 8.74
CA LYS A 134 3.29 15.52 9.66
C LYS A 134 3.53 16.88 10.31
N ASN A 135 4.78 17.19 10.63
CA ASN A 135 5.16 18.40 11.36
C ASN A 135 5.33 19.66 10.51
N SER A 136 5.25 19.56 9.19
CA SER A 136 5.49 20.68 8.26
C SER A 136 4.46 20.74 7.12
N THR A 137 3.44 19.93 7.16
CA THR A 137 2.38 19.92 6.14
C THR A 137 1.19 20.78 6.58
N SER A 138 0.69 21.58 5.66
CA SER A 138 -0.50 22.40 5.84
C SER A 138 -1.78 21.57 5.67
N ASP A 139 -2.75 21.75 6.58
CA ASP A 139 -4.07 21.13 6.47
C ASP A 139 -4.81 21.52 5.19
N LEU A 140 -4.53 22.73 4.66
CA LEU A 140 -5.10 23.19 3.41
C LEU A 140 -4.63 22.34 2.23
N LEU A 141 -3.36 21.99 2.18
CA LEU A 141 -2.82 21.11 1.13
C LEU A 141 -3.37 19.68 1.29
N VAL A 142 -3.42 19.16 2.51
CA VAL A 142 -3.98 17.82 2.77
C VAL A 142 -5.41 17.71 2.28
N SER A 143 -6.26 18.70 2.62
CA SER A 143 -7.67 18.68 2.23
C SER A 143 -7.91 18.92 0.74
N ALA A 144 -6.97 19.53 0.03
CA ALA A 144 -7.07 19.74 -1.41
C ALA A 144 -6.82 18.46 -2.21
N CYS A 145 -5.93 17.57 -1.74
CA CYS A 145 -5.55 16.33 -2.41
C CYS A 145 -6.68 15.29 -2.38
N ASP A 146 -6.65 14.33 -3.33
CA ASP A 146 -7.53 13.16 -3.30
C ASP A 146 -7.05 12.15 -2.26
N GLU A 147 -5.73 12.08 -2.06
CA GLU A 147 -5.07 11.25 -1.05
C GLU A 147 -3.85 11.99 -0.50
N PHE A 148 -3.53 11.76 0.77
CA PHE A 148 -2.31 12.29 1.36
C PHE A 148 -1.51 11.20 2.09
N ILE A 149 -0.22 11.09 1.79
CA ILE A 149 0.70 10.14 2.39
C ILE A 149 1.64 10.92 3.31
N PHE A 150 1.59 10.65 4.61
CA PHE A 150 2.61 11.15 5.52
C PHE A 150 3.83 10.23 5.49
N TYR A 151 5.00 10.83 5.35
CA TYR A 151 6.25 10.07 5.29
C TYR A 151 6.47 9.17 6.51
N GLU A 152 6.08 9.65 7.68
CA GLU A 152 6.20 8.91 8.95
C GLU A 152 5.37 7.62 8.97
N ASP A 153 4.29 7.58 8.17
CA ASP A 153 3.41 6.42 8.09
C ASP A 153 3.89 5.39 7.05
N ILE A 154 4.86 5.77 6.19
CA ILE A 154 5.44 4.82 5.24
C ILE A 154 6.24 3.77 6.00
N GLY A 155 5.80 2.50 5.92
CA GLY A 155 6.40 1.35 6.62
C GLY A 155 5.91 1.13 8.05
N ALA A 156 5.08 2.02 8.62
CA ALA A 156 4.44 1.79 9.91
C ALA A 156 3.40 0.65 9.86
N ASP A 157 2.78 0.46 8.71
CA ASP A 157 1.75 -0.55 8.43
C ASP A 157 2.32 -1.86 7.82
N GLU A 158 3.61 -2.10 7.92
CA GLU A 158 4.16 -3.40 7.58
C GLU A 158 3.68 -4.43 8.61
N GLY A 159 2.48 -4.97 8.35
CA GLY A 159 1.95 -6.07 9.12
C GLY A 159 2.97 -7.22 9.11
N ALA A 160 3.14 -7.91 10.23
CA ALA A 160 4.07 -9.03 10.33
C ALA A 160 3.80 -10.01 9.18
N SER A 161 4.71 -10.07 8.22
CA SER A 161 4.65 -11.07 7.15
C SER A 161 4.70 -12.48 7.75
N PRO A 162 4.08 -13.47 7.12
CA PRO A 162 4.16 -14.84 7.59
C PRO A 162 5.62 -15.26 7.83
N ALA A 163 5.90 -15.88 8.96
CA ALA A 163 7.25 -16.39 9.24
C ALA A 163 7.60 -17.46 8.22
N LEU A 164 8.67 -17.24 7.46
CA LEU A 164 9.14 -18.18 6.46
C LEU A 164 9.90 -19.34 7.10
N SER A 165 9.57 -20.57 6.73
CA SER A 165 10.23 -21.77 7.20
C SER A 165 11.74 -21.76 6.89
N GLN A 166 12.54 -22.31 7.78
CA GLN A 166 14.01 -22.35 7.62
C GLN A 166 14.50 -23.30 6.49
N ASP A 167 13.67 -24.26 6.09
CA ASP A 167 13.93 -25.24 5.05
C ASP A 167 13.82 -24.70 3.61
N LEU A 168 13.41 -23.43 3.46
CA LEU A 168 13.28 -22.81 2.13
C LEU A 168 14.63 -22.42 1.57
N SER A 169 14.84 -22.73 0.27
CA SER A 169 15.95 -22.16 -0.48
C SER A 169 15.88 -20.63 -0.52
N LYS A 170 17.02 -19.97 -0.73
CA LYS A 170 17.11 -18.51 -0.78
C LYS A 170 16.15 -17.93 -1.83
N GLU A 171 16.12 -18.54 -3.01
CA GLU A 171 15.29 -18.11 -4.14
C GLU A 171 13.80 -18.18 -3.81
N LYS A 172 13.35 -19.28 -3.19
CA LYS A 172 11.95 -19.44 -2.78
C LYS A 172 11.55 -18.47 -1.67
N ARG A 173 12.46 -18.20 -0.74
CA ARG A 173 12.26 -17.23 0.33
C ARG A 173 12.08 -15.82 -0.24
N GLU A 174 12.91 -15.43 -1.20
CA GLU A 174 12.80 -14.14 -1.90
C GLU A 174 11.47 -14.02 -2.65
N ALA A 175 11.03 -15.10 -3.32
CA ALA A 175 9.75 -15.11 -4.02
C ALA A 175 8.56 -14.95 -3.07
N PHE A 176 8.57 -15.64 -1.92
CA PHE A 176 7.49 -15.52 -0.94
C PHE A 176 7.50 -14.17 -0.24
N SER A 177 8.66 -13.60 0.12
CA SER A 177 8.72 -12.24 0.66
C SER A 177 8.11 -11.24 -0.29
N LEU A 178 8.48 -11.28 -1.57
CA LEU A 178 7.91 -10.39 -2.60
C LEU A 178 6.40 -10.61 -2.81
N LEU A 179 5.93 -11.86 -2.71
CA LEU A 179 4.50 -12.19 -2.77
C LEU A 179 3.75 -11.55 -1.62
N PHE A 180 4.24 -11.70 -0.38
CA PHE A 180 3.59 -11.14 0.81
C PHE A 180 3.56 -9.62 0.78
N GLU A 181 4.68 -8.98 0.46
CA GLU A 181 4.76 -7.53 0.28
C GLU A 181 3.77 -7.01 -0.77
N SER A 182 3.54 -7.79 -1.84
CA SER A 182 2.62 -7.41 -2.91
C SER A 182 1.16 -7.59 -2.52
N VAL A 183 0.83 -8.64 -1.77
CA VAL A 183 -0.51 -8.87 -1.22
C VAL A 183 -0.84 -7.80 -0.18
N ASP A 184 0.10 -7.49 0.73
CA ASP A 184 -0.09 -6.45 1.73
C ASP A 184 -0.27 -5.07 1.09
N ALA A 185 0.49 -4.76 0.04
CA ALA A 185 0.36 -3.53 -0.71
C ALA A 185 -1.05 -3.37 -1.31
N LEU A 186 -1.54 -4.39 -2.00
CA LEU A 186 -2.88 -4.37 -2.61
C LEU A 186 -4.00 -4.32 -1.56
N THR A 187 -3.79 -4.93 -0.40
CA THR A 187 -4.72 -4.87 0.72
C THR A 187 -4.79 -3.46 1.32
N ARG A 188 -3.64 -2.75 1.44
CA ARG A 188 -3.60 -1.34 1.87
C ARG A 188 -4.31 -0.40 0.90
N GLU A 189 -4.29 -0.72 -0.39
CA GLU A 189 -5.00 0.04 -1.42
C GLU A 189 -6.50 -0.33 -1.51
N ASN A 190 -7.02 -1.10 -0.54
CA ASN A 190 -8.42 -1.53 -0.47
C ASN A 190 -8.91 -2.21 -1.77
N VAL A 191 -8.05 -2.99 -2.41
CA VAL A 191 -8.44 -3.76 -3.59
C VAL A 191 -9.37 -4.89 -3.17
N ASP A 192 -10.60 -4.88 -3.66
CA ASP A 192 -11.66 -5.82 -3.25
C ASP A 192 -11.33 -7.28 -3.56
N ILE A 193 -10.73 -7.54 -4.73
CA ILE A 193 -10.43 -8.89 -5.20
C ILE A 193 -8.99 -8.99 -5.66
N LEU A 194 -8.19 -9.76 -4.94
CA LEU A 194 -6.77 -9.97 -5.24
C LEU A 194 -6.60 -11.07 -6.28
N TRP A 195 -6.83 -10.75 -7.55
CA TRP A 195 -6.58 -11.66 -8.66
C TRP A 195 -5.09 -12.00 -8.76
N SER A 196 -4.79 -13.25 -9.06
CA SER A 196 -3.41 -13.73 -9.25
C SER A 196 -2.63 -12.92 -10.29
N SER A 197 -3.29 -12.44 -11.36
CA SER A 197 -2.69 -11.56 -12.36
C SER A 197 -2.27 -10.21 -11.77
N LEU A 198 -3.14 -9.57 -10.99
CA LEU A 198 -2.87 -8.29 -10.35
C LEU A 198 -1.71 -8.38 -9.34
N VAL A 199 -1.70 -9.46 -8.53
CA VAL A 199 -0.60 -9.71 -7.59
C VAL A 199 0.72 -9.91 -8.34
N LYS A 200 0.72 -10.69 -9.43
CA LYS A 200 1.90 -10.89 -10.29
C LYS A 200 2.40 -9.57 -10.89
N ASP A 201 1.50 -8.73 -11.38
CA ASP A 201 1.84 -7.43 -11.95
C ASP A 201 2.45 -6.51 -10.89
N THR A 202 1.93 -6.52 -9.67
CA THR A 202 2.48 -5.79 -8.54
C THR A 202 3.87 -6.28 -8.15
N MET A 203 4.09 -7.61 -8.10
CA MET A 203 5.41 -8.20 -7.88
C MET A 203 6.41 -7.75 -8.94
N LYS A 204 6.02 -7.75 -10.23
CA LYS A 204 6.88 -7.28 -11.33
C LYS A 204 7.14 -5.78 -11.30
N ARG A 205 6.19 -4.96 -10.83
CA ARG A 205 6.42 -3.52 -10.62
C ARG A 205 7.45 -3.28 -9.51
N LYS A 206 7.32 -4.00 -8.39
CA LYS A 206 8.28 -3.92 -7.26
C LYS A 206 9.66 -4.44 -7.64
N ARG A 207 9.71 -5.56 -8.37
CA ARG A 207 10.96 -6.18 -8.80
C ARG A 207 10.87 -6.60 -10.29
N PRO A 208 11.27 -5.73 -11.23
CA PRO A 208 11.17 -6.00 -12.67
C PRO A 208 11.95 -7.26 -13.13
N SER A 209 12.99 -7.64 -12.40
CA SER A 209 13.77 -8.85 -12.66
C SER A 209 13.10 -10.14 -12.17
N PHE A 210 11.95 -10.06 -11.51
CA PHE A 210 11.23 -11.24 -11.01
C PHE A 210 10.83 -12.16 -12.16
N SER A 211 11.19 -13.43 -12.02
CA SER A 211 10.80 -14.52 -12.92
C SER A 211 10.54 -15.77 -12.08
N GLU A 212 9.45 -16.46 -12.33
CA GLU A 212 9.07 -17.68 -11.63
C GLU A 212 10.17 -18.76 -11.76
N ARG A 213 10.77 -18.86 -12.96
CA ARG A 213 11.83 -19.85 -13.24
C ARG A 213 13.10 -19.58 -12.43
N ALA A 214 13.47 -18.30 -12.24
CA ALA A 214 14.62 -17.94 -11.42
C ALA A 214 14.41 -18.31 -9.94
N HIS A 215 13.15 -18.49 -9.51
CA HIS A 215 12.76 -18.85 -8.14
C HIS A 215 12.29 -20.33 -8.04
N SER A 216 12.67 -21.18 -9.02
CA SER A 216 12.39 -22.62 -9.02
C SER A 216 10.91 -22.99 -9.16
N TYR A 217 10.11 -22.16 -9.86
CA TYR A 217 8.71 -22.43 -10.19
C TYR A 217 8.50 -22.48 -11.71
N ARG A 218 7.60 -23.35 -12.18
CA ARG A 218 7.26 -23.47 -13.60
C ARG A 218 6.31 -22.35 -14.03
N SER A 219 5.40 -21.96 -13.14
CA SER A 219 4.39 -20.97 -13.37
C SER A 219 4.10 -20.16 -12.09
N PHE A 220 3.39 -19.05 -12.24
CA PHE A 220 2.93 -18.28 -11.09
C PHE A 220 1.91 -19.06 -10.23
N SER A 221 1.09 -19.89 -10.88
CA SER A 221 0.15 -20.79 -10.18
C SER A 221 0.89 -21.76 -9.26
N ASP A 222 2.02 -22.36 -9.73
CA ASP A 222 2.83 -23.27 -8.90
C ASP A 222 3.38 -22.58 -7.65
N LEU A 223 3.79 -21.30 -7.78
CA LEU A 223 4.24 -20.48 -6.64
C LEU A 223 3.11 -20.26 -5.64
N LEU A 224 1.92 -19.90 -6.11
CA LEU A 224 0.74 -19.69 -5.24
C LEU A 224 0.31 -20.99 -4.55
N GLU A 225 0.29 -22.10 -5.27
CA GLU A 225 -0.07 -23.43 -4.71
C GLU A 225 0.96 -23.89 -3.67
N ASP A 226 2.26 -23.63 -3.89
CA ASP A 226 3.29 -23.94 -2.88
C ASP A 226 3.12 -23.05 -1.63
N ALA A 227 2.82 -21.76 -1.81
CA ALA A 227 2.51 -20.84 -0.69
C ALA A 227 1.28 -21.29 0.11
N GLN A 228 0.21 -21.74 -0.57
CA GLN A 228 -0.98 -22.29 0.09
C GLN A 228 -0.69 -23.59 0.82
N ARG A 229 0.06 -24.51 0.19
CA ARG A 229 0.41 -25.82 0.79
C ARG A 229 1.23 -25.65 2.07
N ARG A 230 2.03 -24.59 2.13
CA ARG A 230 2.83 -24.21 3.30
C ARG A 230 2.04 -23.42 4.34
N GLY A 231 0.79 -23.09 4.05
CA GLY A 231 -0.08 -22.37 4.97
C GLY A 231 0.20 -20.86 5.05
N TYR A 232 0.90 -20.27 4.05
CA TYR A 232 1.21 -18.84 4.07
C TYR A 232 0.07 -17.97 3.52
N ILE A 233 -0.69 -18.50 2.56
CA ILE A 233 -1.82 -17.79 1.93
C ILE A 233 -3.04 -18.70 1.83
N GLN A 234 -4.21 -18.08 1.63
CA GLN A 234 -5.43 -18.75 1.26
C GLN A 234 -5.77 -18.42 -0.19
N LEU A 235 -6.12 -19.47 -0.98
CA LEU A 235 -6.52 -19.34 -2.38
C LEU A 235 -7.95 -19.81 -2.58
N LYS A 236 -8.66 -19.09 -3.44
CA LYS A 236 -9.94 -19.52 -4.01
C LYS A 236 -9.77 -19.57 -5.52
N LYS A 237 -10.27 -20.62 -6.17
CA LYS A 237 -10.30 -20.70 -7.63
C LYS A 237 -11.62 -20.13 -8.13
N ASP A 238 -11.57 -19.23 -9.07
CA ASP A 238 -12.74 -18.72 -9.75
C ASP A 238 -13.25 -19.75 -10.76
N GLU A 239 -14.51 -20.13 -10.67
CA GLU A 239 -15.11 -21.18 -11.49
C GLU A 239 -15.25 -20.79 -12.97
N ARG A 240 -15.34 -19.48 -13.26
CA ARG A 240 -15.54 -18.97 -14.62
C ARG A 240 -14.25 -18.81 -15.40
N SER A 241 -13.25 -18.18 -14.78
CA SER A 241 -11.97 -17.91 -15.43
C SER A 241 -10.91 -18.98 -15.17
N GLY A 242 -11.10 -19.82 -14.13
CA GLY A 242 -10.10 -20.76 -13.65
C GLY A 242 -8.91 -20.10 -12.95
N SER A 243 -8.93 -18.79 -12.80
CA SER A 243 -7.86 -18.02 -12.17
C SER A 243 -7.89 -18.12 -10.64
N TYR A 244 -6.74 -17.98 -10.00
CA TYR A 244 -6.68 -17.90 -8.55
C TYR A 244 -6.97 -16.49 -8.03
N ILE A 245 -7.70 -16.45 -6.90
CA ILE A 245 -7.93 -15.27 -6.07
C ILE A 245 -7.25 -15.54 -4.74
N ILE A 246 -6.41 -14.62 -4.28
CA ILE A 246 -5.81 -14.66 -2.96
C ILE A 246 -6.81 -14.05 -1.98
N THR A 247 -7.26 -14.80 -0.98
CA THR A 247 -8.26 -14.33 -0.01
C THR A 247 -7.62 -13.77 1.25
N GLY A 248 -6.32 -13.97 1.45
CA GLY A 248 -5.57 -13.37 2.56
C GLY A 248 -4.24 -14.06 2.83
N LEU A 249 -3.41 -13.36 3.61
CA LEU A 249 -2.21 -13.92 4.23
C LEU A 249 -2.57 -14.60 5.53
N VAL A 250 -2.00 -15.78 5.78
CA VAL A 250 -2.13 -16.48 7.07
C VAL A 250 -1.07 -15.93 8.02
N ARG A 251 -1.45 -14.97 8.85
CA ARG A 251 -0.61 -14.37 9.88
C ARG A 251 -0.75 -15.16 11.18
N GLY A 252 0.07 -16.17 11.40
CA GLY A 252 0.02 -16.96 12.62
C GLY A 252 1.04 -18.08 12.65
N GLN A 253 1.83 -18.10 13.71
CA GLN A 253 2.70 -19.14 14.28
C GLN A 253 3.18 -20.25 13.31
N ALA A 254 4.47 -20.17 13.00
CA ALA A 254 5.23 -21.34 12.60
C ALA A 254 5.38 -22.26 13.83
N ASP A 255 4.40 -23.13 14.06
CA ASP A 255 4.62 -24.38 14.79
C ASP A 255 3.54 -25.39 14.34
N GLY A 256 4.06 -26.57 13.98
CA GLY A 256 3.41 -27.62 13.26
C GLY A 256 2.08 -28.09 13.82
N GLU A 257 1.20 -28.37 12.92
CA GLU A 257 0.50 -29.67 12.86
C GLU A 257 -0.44 -29.66 11.66
N ALA A 258 -0.13 -30.50 10.72
CA ALA A 258 -1.03 -30.84 9.63
C ALA A 258 -2.25 -31.57 10.25
N ALA A 259 -3.28 -30.80 10.62
CA ALA A 259 -4.55 -31.37 11.03
C ALA A 259 -5.34 -31.78 9.78
N ALA A 260 -5.14 -33.02 9.36
CA ALA A 260 -6.03 -33.70 8.43
C ALA A 260 -7.45 -33.69 8.98
N ALA A 261 -8.32 -32.88 8.40
CA ALA A 261 -9.76 -32.91 8.70
C ALA A 261 -10.37 -34.20 8.16
N LYS A 262 -10.54 -35.20 9.04
CA LYS A 262 -11.38 -36.36 8.78
C LYS A 262 -12.87 -35.95 8.78
N PRO A 263 -13.69 -36.40 7.83
CA PRO A 263 -15.13 -36.10 7.81
C PRO A 263 -15.83 -36.73 8.98
N LYS A 264 -16.53 -35.95 9.81
CA LYS A 264 -17.38 -36.43 10.90
C LYS A 264 -18.59 -37.16 10.33
N ALA A 265 -18.65 -38.48 10.56
CA ALA A 265 -19.79 -39.31 10.28
C ALA A 265 -21.01 -38.88 11.11
N LYS A 266 -22.16 -38.76 10.45
CA LYS A 266 -23.48 -38.51 11.07
C LYS A 266 -23.85 -39.66 12.02
N ARG A 267 -23.85 -39.40 13.33
CA ARG A 267 -24.46 -40.30 14.32
C ARG A 267 -25.98 -40.14 14.31
N ARG A 268 -26.67 -41.18 13.88
CA ARG A 268 -28.14 -41.40 14.00
C ARG A 268 -28.54 -41.30 15.47
N ALA A 269 -29.49 -40.43 15.77
CA ALA A 269 -30.15 -40.36 17.07
C ALA A 269 -31.06 -41.61 17.27
N ARG A 270 -30.79 -42.39 18.31
CA ARG A 270 -31.71 -43.41 18.83
C ARG A 270 -32.71 -42.75 19.77
N ARG A 271 -34.00 -42.94 19.46
CA ARG A 271 -35.15 -42.65 20.32
C ARG A 271 -35.08 -43.54 21.57
N ALA A 272 -35.41 -43.00 22.74
CA ALA A 272 -35.82 -43.74 23.93
C ALA A 272 -37.03 -43.05 24.56
N PRO A 273 -37.89 -43.83 25.28
CA PRO A 273 -39.32 -43.58 25.38
C PRO A 273 -39.76 -42.85 26.66
N ALA A 274 -41.04 -42.49 26.66
CA ALA A 274 -41.75 -41.70 27.62
C ALA A 274 -41.90 -42.41 29.00
N GLY A 275 -41.97 -41.64 30.09
CA GLY A 275 -42.31 -42.07 31.44
C GLY A 275 -42.75 -40.90 32.33
N THR A 276 -44.09 -40.70 32.36
CA THR A 276 -45.02 -40.38 33.46
C THR A 276 -44.66 -39.38 34.58
N ARG A 277 -45.48 -38.36 34.64
CA ARG A 277 -46.24 -37.76 35.77
C ARG A 277 -45.60 -37.68 37.16
N ARG A 278 -45.50 -36.47 37.72
CA ARG A 278 -46.25 -36.12 38.94
C ARG A 278 -46.38 -34.61 39.20
N ARG A 279 -47.61 -34.23 39.53
CA ARG A 279 -48.15 -32.94 39.97
C ARG A 279 -47.72 -32.62 41.42
N LYS A 280 -47.55 -31.33 41.75
CA LYS A 280 -48.07 -30.61 42.97
C LYS A 280 -47.61 -29.14 42.80
N LYS A 281 -48.58 -28.23 42.64
CA LYS A 281 -49.38 -27.40 43.54
C LYS A 281 -48.54 -26.43 44.36
N ALA A 282 -48.62 -25.14 43.92
CA ALA A 282 -49.28 -23.98 44.56
C ALA A 282 -48.58 -23.40 45.81
N VAL A 283 -48.38 -22.11 45.81
CA VAL A 283 -49.06 -21.08 46.62
C VAL A 283 -48.26 -19.80 46.48
N GLU A 284 -48.78 -18.73 45.88
CA GLU A 284 -49.35 -17.49 46.44
C GLU A 284 -48.44 -16.68 47.38
N GLY A 285 -48.40 -15.39 47.12
CA GLY A 285 -48.08 -14.28 48.00
C GLY A 285 -47.29 -13.20 47.28
N ALA A 286 -47.85 -12.22 46.66
CA ALA A 286 -48.67 -11.05 47.10
C ALA A 286 -47.78 -9.91 47.64
N SER A 287 -47.98 -8.76 47.00
CA SER A 287 -47.83 -7.39 47.52
C SER A 287 -46.42 -6.86 47.82
N GLY A 288 -46.08 -5.64 47.50
CA GLY A 288 -46.79 -4.43 47.21
C GLY A 288 -45.84 -3.27 47.12
N ASN A 289 -46.29 -2.27 46.44
CA ASN A 289 -46.12 -0.83 46.65
C ASN A 289 -44.76 -0.28 47.14
N GLY A 290 -44.25 0.78 46.50
CA GLY A 290 -44.64 2.12 46.52
C GLY A 290 -43.51 3.06 46.21
N VAL A 291 -43.75 3.92 45.30
CA VAL A 291 -43.59 5.37 45.33
C VAL A 291 -42.34 5.99 46.01
N SER A 292 -41.50 6.60 45.27
CA SER A 292 -41.29 8.07 45.14
C SER A 292 -40.35 8.38 44.01
#